data_3b5b21e7c074d9dcbb94a2832a825d5f
#
_entry.id   3b5b21e7c074d9dcbb94a2832a825d5f
#
_cell.length_a   1.000
_cell.length_b   1.000
_cell.length_c   1.000
_cell.angle_alpha   90.00
_cell.angle_beta   90.00
_cell.angle_gamma   90.00
#
_symmetry.space_group_name_H-M   'P 1'
#
loop_
_entity.id
_entity.type
_entity.pdbx_description
1 polymer ?
#
loop_
_entity_poly.entity_id
_entity_poly.type
_entity_poly.pdbx_seq_one_letter_code
_entity_poly.pdbx_strand_id
1 'polypeptide(L)'
;MTDIEQLMDKLCRAGVTVILKADDDRMREGGKPWTLVMSGAGLGGQGFIRAEAASLDDCLEQGLKRLRAKCDGFEWLAEIQR
;
A
#
# COMPACT_ATOMS: atom_id res chain seq x y z
N MET A 1 3.65 -15.47 2.23
CA MET A 1 4.36 -14.19 2.01
C MET A 1 3.86 -13.54 0.73
N THR A 2 3.59 -12.26 0.78
CA THR A 2 3.11 -11.53 -0.40
C THR A 2 4.26 -11.29 -1.36
N ASP A 3 4.07 -11.60 -2.63
CA ASP A 3 5.00 -11.21 -3.68
C ASP A 3 4.77 -9.74 -4.00
N ILE A 4 5.67 -8.90 -3.55
CA ILE A 4 5.54 -7.44 -3.67
C ILE A 4 5.58 -7.00 -5.14
N GLU A 5 6.45 -7.58 -5.93
CA GLU A 5 6.53 -7.22 -7.34
C GLU A 5 5.22 -7.52 -8.05
N GLN A 6 4.65 -8.70 -7.82
CA GLN A 6 3.40 -9.11 -8.43
C GLN A 6 2.24 -8.21 -7.96
N LEU A 7 2.22 -7.89 -6.68
CA LEU A 7 1.21 -7.00 -6.12
C LEU A 7 1.28 -5.61 -6.75
N MET A 8 2.49 -5.04 -6.82
CA MET A 8 2.68 -3.71 -7.40
C MET A 8 2.34 -3.69 -8.90
N ASP A 9 2.68 -4.76 -9.62
CA ASP A 9 2.33 -4.88 -11.03
C ASP A 9 0.81 -4.85 -11.22
N LYS A 10 0.08 -5.61 -10.41
CA LYS A 10 -1.39 -5.63 -10.50
C LYS A 10 -2.00 -4.27 -10.16
N LEU A 11 -1.46 -3.59 -9.14
CA LEU A 11 -1.93 -2.26 -8.79
C LEU A 11 -1.67 -1.26 -9.91
N CYS A 12 -0.49 -1.31 -10.52
CA CYS A 12 -0.16 -0.44 -11.65
C CYS A 12 -1.11 -0.66 -12.82
N ARG A 13 -1.44 -1.92 -13.13
CA ARG A 13 -2.38 -2.25 -14.20
C ARG A 13 -3.79 -1.74 -13.89
N ALA A 14 -4.11 -1.56 -12.62
CA ALA A 14 -5.40 -1.00 -12.19
C ALA A 14 -5.38 0.53 -12.11
N GLY A 15 -4.31 1.18 -12.57
CA GLY A 15 -4.20 2.64 -12.59
C GLY A 15 -3.69 3.25 -11.30
N VAL A 16 -2.97 2.48 -10.49
CA VAL A 16 -2.44 2.93 -9.20
C VAL A 16 -0.93 3.06 -9.28
N THR A 17 -0.40 4.23 -8.93
CA THR A 17 1.03 4.43 -8.73
C THR A 17 1.35 4.14 -7.27
N VAL A 18 2.36 3.28 -7.05
CA VAL A 18 2.71 2.81 -5.71
C VAL A 18 4.13 3.24 -5.37
N ILE A 19 4.30 3.88 -4.22
CA ILE A 19 5.61 4.21 -3.68
C ILE A 19 5.72 3.56 -2.31
N LEU A 20 6.76 2.75 -2.13
CA LEU A 20 7.06 2.09 -0.87
C LEU A 20 8.47 2.47 -0.46
N LYS A 21 8.63 2.97 0.75
CA LYS A 21 9.94 3.36 1.24
C LYS A 21 10.15 2.94 2.69
N ALA A 22 11.41 2.77 3.04
CA ALA A 22 11.84 2.55 4.42
C ALA A 22 12.79 3.70 4.81
N ASP A 23 12.59 4.24 6.00
CA ASP A 23 13.35 5.40 6.50
C ASP A 23 14.28 4.94 7.62
N ASP A 24 15.59 5.06 7.42
CA ASP A 24 16.57 4.55 8.39
C ASP A 24 16.59 5.37 9.69
N ASP A 25 16.32 6.66 9.64
CA ASP A 25 16.24 7.48 10.85
C ASP A 25 15.09 7.04 11.75
N ARG A 26 13.92 6.81 11.16
CA ARG A 26 12.77 6.32 11.92
C ARG A 26 13.00 4.92 12.46
N MET A 27 13.70 4.08 11.72
CA MET A 27 14.02 2.73 12.17
C MET A 27 14.92 2.76 13.42
N ARG A 28 15.94 3.63 13.41
CA ARG A 28 16.84 3.77 14.55
C ARG A 28 16.15 4.35 15.77
N GLU A 29 15.15 5.20 15.57
CA GLU A 29 14.38 5.82 16.64
C GLU A 29 13.28 4.94 17.20
N GLY A 30 13.05 3.77 16.61
CA GLY A 30 11.97 2.88 17.02
C GLY A 30 10.59 3.34 16.58
N GLY A 31 10.53 4.18 15.54
CA GLY A 31 9.28 4.69 15.02
C GLY A 31 8.67 3.79 13.95
N LYS A 32 7.99 4.39 12.98
CA LYS A 32 7.32 3.71 11.89
C LYS A 32 8.09 3.96 10.59
N PRO A 33 9.11 3.14 10.29
CA PRO A 33 9.99 3.40 9.16
C PRO A 33 9.37 3.14 7.80
N TRP A 34 8.35 2.28 7.72
CA TRP A 34 7.75 1.89 6.45
C TRP A 34 6.62 2.84 6.06
N THR A 35 6.68 3.37 4.85
CA THR A 35 5.65 4.27 4.31
C THR A 35 5.22 3.75 2.95
N LEU A 36 3.91 3.64 2.77
CA LEU A 36 3.28 3.28 1.50
C LEU A 36 2.42 4.44 1.04
N VAL A 37 2.60 4.87 -0.20
CA VAL A 37 1.76 5.90 -0.81
C VAL A 37 1.22 5.36 -2.13
N MET A 38 -0.09 5.47 -2.31
CA MET A 38 -0.75 5.07 -3.55
C MET A 38 -1.53 6.26 -4.11
N SER A 39 -1.43 6.46 -5.41
CA SER A 39 -2.10 7.56 -6.10
C SER A 39 -2.48 7.11 -7.52
N GLY A 40 -3.13 7.98 -8.28
CA GLY A 40 -3.42 7.72 -9.67
C GLY A 40 -4.91 7.61 -9.98
N ALA A 41 -5.20 7.46 -11.28
CA ALA A 41 -6.58 7.43 -11.79
C ALA A 41 -7.41 6.26 -11.23
N GLY A 42 -6.74 5.15 -10.88
CA GLY A 42 -7.41 3.98 -10.31
C GLY A 42 -8.05 4.24 -8.95
N LEU A 43 -7.67 5.32 -8.28
CA LEU A 43 -8.27 5.70 -6.99
C LEU A 43 -9.53 6.55 -7.17
N GLY A 44 -9.93 6.84 -8.39
CA GLY A 44 -11.07 7.72 -8.65
C GLY A 44 -10.81 9.10 -8.10
N GLY A 45 -11.75 9.64 -7.32
CA GLY A 45 -11.63 10.97 -6.74
C GLY A 45 -11.00 11.01 -5.35
N GLN A 46 -10.36 9.93 -4.91
CA GLN A 46 -9.86 9.81 -3.53
C GLN A 46 -8.51 10.50 -3.27
N GLY A 47 -7.86 11.05 -4.31
CA GLY A 47 -6.57 11.71 -4.14
C GLY A 47 -5.43 10.71 -3.96
N PHE A 48 -5.05 10.45 -2.72
CA PHE A 48 -4.02 9.44 -2.45
C PHE A 48 -4.32 8.71 -1.14
N ILE A 49 -3.68 7.55 -1.01
CA ILE A 49 -3.76 6.71 0.20
C ILE A 49 -2.35 6.60 0.76
N ARG A 50 -2.23 6.79 2.07
CA ARG A 50 -0.95 6.71 2.77
C ARG A 50 -1.09 5.79 3.97
N ALA A 51 -0.04 4.99 4.22
CA ALA A 51 0.04 4.15 5.41
C ALA A 51 1.48 4.16 5.93
N GLU A 52 1.63 4.14 7.24
CA GLU A 52 2.93 4.06 7.90
C GLU A 52 2.86 2.98 8.97
N ALA A 53 3.92 2.19 9.09
CA ALA A 53 3.95 1.11 10.07
C ALA A 53 5.37 0.74 10.47
N ALA A 54 5.47 -0.03 11.55
CA ALA A 54 6.75 -0.52 12.07
C ALA A 54 7.31 -1.67 11.24
N SER A 55 6.46 -2.38 10.50
CA SER A 55 6.89 -3.47 9.62
C SER A 55 6.30 -3.32 8.23
N LEU A 56 6.95 -3.96 7.25
CA LEU A 56 6.47 -3.95 5.88
C LEU A 56 5.09 -4.61 5.77
N ASP A 57 4.91 -5.76 6.43
CA ASP A 57 3.64 -6.49 6.37
C ASP A 57 2.49 -5.64 6.92
N ASP A 58 2.69 -4.98 8.06
CA ASP A 58 1.67 -4.11 8.64
C ASP A 58 1.38 -2.91 7.73
N CYS A 59 2.41 -2.35 7.12
CA CYS A 59 2.27 -1.21 6.22
C CYS A 59 1.42 -1.58 5.00
N LEU A 60 1.72 -2.72 4.39
CA LEU A 60 0.94 -3.23 3.26
C LEU A 60 -0.50 -3.52 3.66
N GLU A 61 -0.68 -4.19 4.80
CA GLU A 61 -2.03 -4.52 5.27
C GLU A 61 -2.88 -3.27 5.46
N GLN A 62 -2.34 -2.27 6.13
CA GLN A 62 -3.05 -1.02 6.37
C GLN A 62 -3.37 -0.28 5.07
N GLY A 63 -2.39 -0.16 4.19
CA GLY A 63 -2.56 0.54 2.93
C GLY A 63 -3.59 -0.11 2.02
N LEU A 64 -3.50 -1.42 1.87
CA LEU A 64 -4.42 -2.17 1.02
C LEU A 64 -5.83 -2.21 1.61
N LYS A 65 -5.94 -2.28 2.93
CA LYS A 65 -7.24 -2.22 3.59
C LYS A 65 -7.92 -0.87 3.33
N ARG A 66 -7.17 0.21 3.40
CA ARG A 66 -7.70 1.55 3.10
C ARG A 66 -8.12 1.67 1.65
N LEU A 67 -7.34 1.11 0.74
CA LEU A 67 -7.67 1.11 -0.68
C LEU A 67 -8.99 0.40 -0.93
N ARG A 68 -9.18 -0.78 -0.35
CA ARG A 68 -10.41 -1.55 -0.50
C ARG A 68 -11.62 -0.82 0.10
N ALA A 69 -11.43 -0.11 1.21
CA ALA A 69 -12.51 0.58 1.88
C ALA A 69 -12.96 1.84 1.14
N LYS A 70 -12.03 2.50 0.42
CA LYS A 70 -12.30 3.78 -0.22
C LYS A 70 -12.54 3.72 -1.72
N CYS A 71 -12.10 2.66 -2.37
CA CYS A 71 -12.15 2.55 -3.82
C CYS A 71 -12.81 1.25 -4.24
N ASP A 72 -13.60 1.33 -5.30
CA ASP A 72 -14.23 0.14 -5.88
C ASP A 72 -13.25 -0.56 -6.82
N GLY A 73 -13.49 -1.85 -7.06
CA GLY A 73 -12.72 -2.61 -8.03
C GLY A 73 -11.47 -3.29 -7.48
N PHE A 74 -11.27 -3.25 -6.15
CA PHE A 74 -10.10 -3.84 -5.52
C PHE A 74 -10.41 -5.03 -4.62
N GLU A 75 -11.55 -5.65 -4.84
CA GLU A 75 -11.98 -6.81 -4.04
C GLU A 75 -11.01 -7.99 -4.18
N TRP A 76 -10.31 -8.09 -5.30
CA TRP A 76 -9.32 -9.13 -5.53
C TRP A 76 -8.15 -9.07 -4.54
N LEU A 77 -7.93 -7.93 -3.88
CA LEU A 77 -6.89 -7.81 -2.86
C LEU A 77 -7.14 -8.73 -1.66
N ALA A 78 -8.39 -9.06 -1.37
CA ALA A 78 -8.72 -9.95 -0.27
C ALA A 78 -8.11 -11.35 -0.46
N GLU A 79 -7.90 -11.78 -1.68
CA GLU A 79 -7.29 -13.08 -1.99
C GLU A 79 -5.78 -13.07 -1.78
N ILE A 80 -5.17 -11.91 -1.89
CA ILE A 80 -3.72 -11.74 -1.78
C ILE A 80 -3.28 -11.46 -0.35
N GLN A 81 -4.13 -10.78 0.42
CA GLN A 81 -3.83 -10.33 1.78
C GLN A 81 -4.03 -11.37 2.87
N ARG A 82 -3.81 -12.57 2.61
CA ARG A 82 -3.96 -13.61 3.65
C ARG A 82 -2.70 -13.81 4.45
#